data_92adb5c5c73867bb647a5c41a33fe4ee
#
_entry.id   92adb5c5c73867bb647a5c41a33fe4ee
#
_cell.length_a   1.000
_cell.length_b   1.000
_cell.length_c   1.000
_cell.angle_alpha   90.00
_cell.angle_beta   90.00
_cell.angle_gamma   90.00
#
_symmetry.space_group_name_H-M   'P 1'
#
loop_
_entity.id
_entity.type
_entity.pdbx_description
1 polymer ?
#
loop_
_entity_poly.entity_id
_entity_poly.type
_entity_poly.pdbx_seq_one_letter_code
_entity_poly.pdbx_strand_id
1 'polypeptide(L)'
;ARAPLGDMSTQQKDELRRELEPLKPKPLVHAVPAQSVPDRVSWLTGNNAFFSGMLLMVSVQDVAEALEAERGGADVVDVKNLQEAMVGSGHPSIVHQVRSQIQPENHVSVTLGVVPNQAGTVAMAAYAAASLNATSVKVGFRSTDYETAVDILQQSRRAMEGFNCKLVGSVFADNVLYDGGLDPMCMVQLAKDGQCDGWLIDTLTKDGRNLFDFITEAKLKEMVLQGKEMGMSTALSGHLKISDLDELARVNPDIVGVRGAVCGDGDRGRSVAWESVAEFKRQLDMRKTGEVDVFANGNGFGGNGFNETATMPSNGAGGGWVVIDGRGKSCAGVIAALARQFEYDDKSLVEAVLADALNIYDVILWAEQGKHNVLNHRKDTDGSVRVLIQP
;
A
#
# COMPACT_ATOMS: atom_id res chain seq x y z
N ALA A 1 -10.49 29.82 -42.46
CA ALA A 1 -10.48 29.99 -41.00
C ALA A 1 -11.89 29.63 -40.50
N ARG A 2 -12.04 28.65 -39.61
CA ARG A 2 -13.33 28.34 -38.98
C ARG A 2 -13.56 29.38 -37.87
N ALA A 3 -14.77 29.95 -37.80
CA ALA A 3 -15.17 30.84 -36.72
C ALA A 3 -15.02 30.18 -35.34
N PRO A 4 -14.66 30.91 -34.31
CA PRO A 4 -14.65 30.37 -32.93
C PRO A 4 -16.05 29.89 -32.53
N LEU A 5 -16.12 28.80 -31.78
CA LEU A 5 -17.38 28.15 -31.32
C LEU A 5 -18.34 29.13 -30.58
N GLY A 6 -17.84 30.28 -30.09
CA GLY A 6 -18.62 31.32 -29.43
C GLY A 6 -19.59 32.06 -30.35
N ASP A 7 -19.31 32.15 -31.64
CA ASP A 7 -20.07 32.93 -32.61
C ASP A 7 -21.12 32.08 -33.39
N MET A 8 -21.26 30.81 -33.04
CA MET A 8 -22.20 29.90 -33.71
C MET A 8 -23.60 30.03 -33.12
N SER A 9 -24.62 30.07 -33.99
CA SER A 9 -26.01 29.99 -33.59
C SER A 9 -26.33 28.62 -32.94
N THR A 10 -27.42 28.56 -32.18
CA THR A 10 -27.90 27.32 -31.56
C THR A 10 -28.09 26.20 -32.59
N GLN A 11 -28.66 26.55 -33.75
CA GLN A 11 -28.90 25.61 -34.86
C GLN A 11 -27.60 25.08 -35.45
N GLN A 12 -26.59 25.91 -35.60
CA GLN A 12 -25.24 25.49 -36.06
C GLN A 12 -24.52 24.60 -35.04
N LYS A 13 -24.70 24.88 -33.75
CA LYS A 13 -24.15 24.06 -32.68
C LYS A 13 -24.80 22.65 -32.65
N ASP A 14 -26.10 22.57 -32.88
CA ASP A 14 -26.83 21.30 -32.91
C ASP A 14 -26.53 20.49 -34.18
N GLU A 15 -26.29 21.14 -35.30
CA GLU A 15 -25.85 20.50 -36.53
C GLU A 15 -24.44 19.94 -36.39
N LEU A 16 -23.52 20.72 -35.82
CA LEU A 16 -22.16 20.26 -35.53
C LEU A 16 -22.14 19.10 -34.52
N ARG A 17 -23.02 19.12 -33.52
CA ARG A 17 -23.17 17.98 -32.59
C ARG A 17 -23.60 16.70 -33.28
N ARG A 18 -24.56 16.78 -34.23
CA ARG A 18 -25.01 15.62 -35.03
C ARG A 18 -23.91 15.09 -35.94
N GLU A 19 -23.12 15.98 -36.55
CA GLU A 19 -21.98 15.59 -37.37
C GLU A 19 -20.86 14.93 -36.58
N LEU A 20 -20.64 15.40 -35.32
CA LEU A 20 -19.60 14.86 -34.44
C LEU A 20 -20.02 13.61 -33.69
N GLU A 21 -21.33 13.32 -33.54
CA GLU A 21 -21.83 12.13 -32.85
C GLU A 21 -21.27 10.79 -33.37
N PRO A 22 -21.19 10.56 -34.72
CA PRO A 22 -20.56 9.38 -35.25
C PRO A 22 -19.04 9.33 -35.07
N LEU A 23 -18.41 10.50 -34.77
CA LEU A 23 -16.97 10.62 -34.52
C LEU A 23 -16.62 10.51 -33.04
N LYS A 24 -17.61 10.41 -32.14
CA LYS A 24 -17.33 10.06 -30.75
C LYS A 24 -16.61 8.71 -30.73
N PRO A 25 -15.45 8.63 -30.05
CA PRO A 25 -14.77 7.37 -29.94
C PRO A 25 -15.77 6.36 -29.36
N LYS A 26 -16.06 5.31 -30.12
CA LYS A 26 -16.72 4.14 -29.57
C LYS A 26 -15.86 3.70 -28.39
N PRO A 27 -16.46 3.23 -27.28
CA PRO A 27 -15.68 2.61 -26.23
C PRO A 27 -14.74 1.62 -26.91
N LEU A 28 -13.44 1.78 -26.68
CA LEU A 28 -12.43 0.86 -27.23
C LEU A 28 -12.71 -0.50 -26.61
N VAL A 29 -13.55 -1.30 -27.28
CA VAL A 29 -13.78 -2.69 -26.93
C VAL A 29 -12.55 -3.44 -27.45
N HIS A 30 -11.46 -3.33 -26.74
CA HIS A 30 -10.40 -4.30 -26.84
C HIS A 30 -10.86 -5.53 -26.08
N ALA A 31 -11.49 -6.45 -26.80
CA ALA A 31 -11.58 -7.83 -26.35
C ALA A 31 -10.17 -8.45 -26.41
N VAL A 32 -9.28 -8.01 -25.52
CA VAL A 32 -8.26 -8.88 -25.00
C VAL A 32 -9.03 -9.81 -24.06
N PRO A 33 -9.07 -11.14 -24.29
CA PRO A 33 -9.66 -12.04 -23.32
C PRO A 33 -9.01 -11.69 -21.98
N ALA A 34 -9.82 -11.31 -21.01
CA ALA A 34 -9.35 -11.22 -19.62
C ALA A 34 -8.83 -12.63 -19.29
N GLN A 35 -7.52 -12.82 -19.38
CA GLN A 35 -6.92 -13.98 -18.78
C GLN A 35 -7.30 -13.88 -17.31
N SER A 36 -8.01 -14.87 -16.82
CA SER A 36 -8.38 -14.95 -15.42
C SER A 36 -7.09 -14.88 -14.62
N VAL A 37 -6.82 -13.70 -14.07
CA VAL A 37 -5.72 -13.52 -13.11
C VAL A 37 -6.14 -14.33 -11.89
N PRO A 38 -5.32 -15.28 -11.41
CA PRO A 38 -5.66 -16.10 -10.27
C PRO A 38 -6.04 -15.27 -9.04
N ASP A 39 -6.88 -15.79 -8.17
CA ASP A 39 -7.45 -15.13 -6.97
C ASP A 39 -6.43 -14.51 -5.99
N ARG A 40 -5.13 -14.79 -6.15
CA ARG A 40 -4.06 -14.13 -5.40
C ARG A 40 -3.99 -12.61 -5.59
N VAL A 41 -4.69 -12.07 -6.58
CA VAL A 41 -4.76 -10.62 -6.88
C VAL A 41 -5.91 -9.93 -6.14
N SER A 42 -6.69 -10.64 -5.34
CA SER A 42 -7.86 -10.10 -4.64
C SER A 42 -7.53 -8.95 -3.67
N TRP A 43 -6.31 -8.87 -3.15
CA TRP A 43 -5.87 -7.80 -2.26
C TRP A 43 -5.84 -6.40 -2.92
N LEU A 44 -5.66 -6.31 -4.25
CA LEU A 44 -5.83 -5.05 -4.98
C LEU A 44 -7.30 -4.71 -5.25
N THR A 45 -8.24 -5.61 -4.97
CA THR A 45 -9.65 -5.45 -5.36
C THR A 45 -10.57 -4.98 -4.25
N GLY A 46 -10.04 -4.66 -3.06
CA GLY A 46 -10.86 -4.21 -1.93
C GLY A 46 -11.84 -5.26 -1.38
N ASN A 47 -11.83 -6.48 -1.89
CA ASN A 47 -12.59 -7.58 -1.32
C ASN A 47 -11.83 -8.23 -0.17
N ASN A 48 -11.86 -7.62 0.99
CA ASN A 48 -11.75 -8.16 2.36
C ASN A 48 -11.11 -9.54 2.59
N ALA A 49 -10.02 -9.86 1.89
CA ALA A 49 -9.04 -10.71 2.50
C ALA A 49 -8.06 -9.75 3.19
N PHE A 50 -8.24 -9.50 4.48
CA PHE A 50 -7.19 -8.95 5.31
C PHE A 50 -6.01 -9.92 5.18
N PHE A 51 -5.09 -9.59 4.29
CA PHE A 51 -3.86 -10.35 4.18
C PHE A 51 -3.10 -10.18 5.48
N SER A 52 -2.85 -11.26 6.12
CA SER A 52 -1.99 -11.35 7.27
C SER A 52 -0.54 -11.13 6.83
N GLY A 53 -0.17 -9.92 6.44
CA GLY A 53 1.22 -9.58 6.22
C GLY A 53 1.53 -8.68 5.04
N MET A 54 2.65 -8.02 5.15
CA MET A 54 3.18 -7.08 4.18
C MET A 54 3.71 -7.81 2.93
N LEU A 55 3.37 -7.30 1.75
CA LEU A 55 3.90 -7.75 0.47
C LEU A 55 5.18 -6.98 0.14
N LEU A 56 6.15 -7.66 -0.45
CA LEU A 56 7.39 -7.04 -0.91
C LEU A 56 7.25 -6.57 -2.36
N MET A 57 7.39 -5.26 -2.56
CA MET A 57 7.47 -4.64 -3.88
C MET A 57 8.92 -4.24 -4.18
N VAL A 58 9.47 -4.72 -5.30
CA VAL A 58 10.82 -4.42 -5.75
C VAL A 58 10.80 -3.58 -7.02
N SER A 59 11.45 -2.42 -6.97
CA SER A 59 11.56 -1.54 -8.13
C SER A 59 12.66 -2.00 -9.07
N VAL A 60 12.32 -2.12 -10.36
CA VAL A 60 13.18 -2.63 -11.42
C VAL A 60 13.21 -1.71 -12.64
N GLN A 61 14.28 -1.74 -13.42
CA GLN A 61 14.47 -0.92 -14.63
C GLN A 61 14.34 -1.73 -15.93
N ASP A 62 14.60 -3.02 -15.87
CA ASP A 62 14.63 -3.89 -17.04
C ASP A 62 14.22 -5.33 -16.69
N VAL A 63 14.23 -6.19 -17.70
CA VAL A 63 13.82 -7.60 -17.57
C VAL A 63 14.78 -8.40 -16.68
N ALA A 64 16.09 -8.12 -16.75
CA ALA A 64 17.06 -8.86 -15.96
C ALA A 64 16.83 -8.61 -14.45
N GLU A 65 16.65 -7.34 -14.06
CA GLU A 65 16.29 -6.99 -12.69
C GLU A 65 14.93 -7.56 -12.28
N ALA A 66 13.97 -7.61 -13.19
CA ALA A 66 12.64 -8.16 -12.92
C ALA A 66 12.70 -9.66 -12.60
N LEU A 67 13.48 -10.42 -13.35
CA LEU A 67 13.70 -11.85 -13.11
C LEU A 67 14.47 -12.11 -11.79
N GLU A 68 15.44 -11.28 -11.46
CA GLU A 68 16.14 -11.35 -10.17
C GLU A 68 15.18 -11.04 -9.00
N ALA A 69 14.31 -10.03 -9.15
CA ALA A 69 13.30 -9.70 -8.15
C ALA A 69 12.31 -10.86 -7.94
N GLU A 70 11.79 -11.43 -9.03
CA GLU A 70 10.88 -12.59 -8.96
C GLU A 70 11.57 -13.82 -8.33
N ARG A 71 12.79 -14.14 -8.75
CA ARG A 71 13.60 -15.23 -8.20
C ARG A 71 13.81 -15.09 -6.69
N GLY A 72 14.01 -13.86 -6.22
CA GLY A 72 14.15 -13.55 -4.79
C GLY A 72 12.84 -13.57 -4.00
N GLY A 73 11.69 -13.77 -4.66
CA GLY A 73 10.39 -13.87 -4.01
C GLY A 73 9.66 -12.54 -3.84
N ALA A 74 9.97 -11.53 -4.66
CA ALA A 74 9.17 -10.31 -4.71
C ALA A 74 7.70 -10.64 -5.07
N ASP A 75 6.77 -10.09 -4.32
CA ASP A 75 5.33 -10.24 -4.57
C ASP A 75 4.85 -9.27 -5.68
N VAL A 76 5.53 -8.12 -5.79
CA VAL A 76 5.24 -7.08 -6.80
C VAL A 76 6.55 -6.66 -7.47
N VAL A 77 6.61 -6.77 -8.78
CA VAL A 77 7.69 -6.25 -9.61
C VAL A 77 7.27 -4.89 -10.15
N ASP A 78 7.96 -3.81 -9.74
CA ASP A 78 7.58 -2.44 -10.06
C ASP A 78 8.48 -1.81 -11.10
N VAL A 79 7.97 -1.72 -12.35
CA VAL A 79 8.72 -1.18 -13.48
C VAL A 79 8.75 0.35 -13.42
N LYS A 80 9.96 0.91 -13.39
CA LYS A 80 10.17 2.36 -13.44
C LYS A 80 11.49 2.71 -14.14
N ASN A 81 11.61 3.97 -14.57
CA ASN A 81 12.84 4.51 -15.13
C ASN A 81 13.51 5.41 -14.08
N LEU A 82 14.71 5.05 -13.66
CA LEU A 82 15.50 5.82 -12.69
C LEU A 82 16.42 6.85 -13.36
N GLN A 83 16.53 6.82 -14.69
CA GLN A 83 17.37 7.74 -15.46
C GLN A 83 16.62 9.03 -15.80
N GLU A 84 15.28 8.97 -15.85
CA GLU A 84 14.42 10.08 -16.20
C GLU A 84 13.96 10.82 -14.94
N ALA A 85 14.26 12.12 -14.86
CA ALA A 85 14.00 12.93 -13.68
C ALA A 85 14.46 12.19 -12.40
N MET A 86 13.74 12.27 -11.30
CA MET A 86 14.06 11.48 -10.10
C MET A 86 13.39 10.10 -10.13
N VAL A 87 12.21 10.02 -10.75
CA VAL A 87 11.48 8.79 -11.08
C VAL A 87 10.64 9.05 -12.33
N GLY A 88 10.83 8.27 -13.37
CA GLY A 88 10.08 8.34 -14.62
C GLY A 88 9.42 7.03 -14.99
N SER A 89 8.64 7.04 -16.06
CA SER A 89 7.97 5.86 -16.60
C SER A 89 8.95 4.91 -17.27
N GLY A 90 8.77 3.62 -17.06
CA GLY A 90 9.41 2.61 -17.89
C GLY A 90 8.93 2.71 -19.34
N HIS A 91 9.84 2.55 -20.31
CA HIS A 91 9.45 2.53 -21.71
C HIS A 91 8.43 1.40 -21.98
N PRO A 92 7.37 1.60 -22.79
CA PRO A 92 6.35 0.58 -23.03
C PRO A 92 6.88 -0.79 -23.47
N SER A 93 7.98 -0.83 -24.26
CA SER A 93 8.62 -2.09 -24.64
C SER A 93 9.22 -2.83 -23.45
N ILE A 94 9.78 -2.12 -22.45
CA ILE A 94 10.29 -2.72 -21.21
C ILE A 94 9.14 -3.27 -20.39
N VAL A 95 8.05 -2.50 -20.22
CA VAL A 95 6.84 -2.97 -19.52
C VAL A 95 6.29 -4.24 -20.15
N HIS A 96 6.18 -4.26 -21.48
CA HIS A 96 5.73 -5.44 -22.22
C HIS A 96 6.66 -6.65 -22.01
N GLN A 97 7.97 -6.45 -22.13
CA GLN A 97 8.96 -7.52 -21.94
C GLN A 97 8.91 -8.06 -20.51
N VAL A 98 8.89 -7.19 -19.50
CA VAL A 98 8.78 -7.61 -18.12
C VAL A 98 7.49 -8.39 -17.89
N ARG A 99 6.32 -7.88 -18.32
CA ARG A 99 5.06 -8.60 -18.15
C ARG A 99 5.03 -9.95 -18.83
N SER A 100 5.69 -10.09 -19.98
CA SER A 100 5.75 -11.36 -20.71
C SER A 100 6.70 -12.41 -20.12
N GLN A 101 7.64 -12.00 -19.27
CA GLN A 101 8.62 -12.89 -18.62
C GLN A 101 8.26 -13.24 -17.19
N ILE A 102 7.59 -12.33 -16.48
CA ILE A 102 7.15 -12.55 -15.10
C ILE A 102 5.94 -13.48 -15.08
N GLN A 103 5.90 -14.41 -14.13
CA GLN A 103 4.81 -15.37 -13.98
C GLN A 103 3.45 -14.64 -13.92
N PRO A 104 2.39 -15.19 -14.54
CA PRO A 104 1.08 -14.53 -14.56
C PRO A 104 0.50 -14.23 -13.17
N GLU A 105 0.85 -15.05 -12.17
CA GLU A 105 0.42 -14.92 -10.78
C GLU A 105 1.06 -13.77 -10.05
N ASN A 106 2.22 -13.29 -10.53
CA ASN A 106 2.95 -12.22 -9.90
C ASN A 106 2.51 -10.86 -10.44
N HIS A 107 2.52 -9.86 -9.56
CA HIS A 107 2.14 -8.51 -9.92
C HIS A 107 3.25 -7.79 -10.68
N VAL A 108 2.87 -7.16 -11.79
CA VAL A 108 3.71 -6.18 -12.48
C VAL A 108 3.04 -4.82 -12.37
N SER A 109 3.59 -3.97 -11.52
CA SER A 109 3.16 -2.59 -11.36
C SER A 109 4.00 -1.68 -12.27
N VAL A 110 3.41 -0.59 -12.72
CA VAL A 110 4.09 0.43 -13.53
C VAL A 110 4.03 1.76 -12.81
N THR A 111 5.20 2.32 -12.51
CA THR A 111 5.30 3.67 -11.98
C THR A 111 5.38 4.66 -13.15
N LEU A 112 4.42 5.59 -13.25
CA LEU A 112 4.50 6.71 -14.20
C LEU A 112 5.46 7.80 -13.72
N GLY A 113 5.87 7.74 -12.45
CA GLY A 113 6.82 8.65 -11.84
C GLY A 113 6.18 9.97 -11.40
N VAL A 114 6.98 11.04 -11.44
CA VAL A 114 6.50 12.40 -11.22
C VAL A 114 5.84 12.88 -12.50
N VAL A 115 4.51 12.94 -12.48
CA VAL A 115 3.74 13.26 -13.69
C VAL A 115 3.62 14.77 -13.92
N PRO A 116 3.48 15.22 -15.18
CA PRO A 116 3.18 16.61 -15.48
C PRO A 116 1.73 16.97 -15.09
N ASN A 117 1.46 18.26 -14.84
CA ASN A 117 0.12 18.78 -14.60
C ASN A 117 -0.70 18.84 -15.90
N GLN A 118 -0.83 17.69 -16.58
CA GLN A 118 -1.50 17.51 -17.87
C GLN A 118 -2.32 16.22 -17.84
N ALA A 119 -3.55 16.30 -17.37
CA ALA A 119 -4.41 15.15 -17.12
C ALA A 119 -4.55 14.22 -18.35
N GLY A 120 -4.71 14.78 -19.56
CA GLY A 120 -4.82 13.97 -20.79
C GLY A 120 -3.54 13.19 -21.13
N THR A 121 -2.36 13.78 -20.89
CA THR A 121 -1.07 13.09 -21.09
C THR A 121 -0.90 11.94 -20.10
N VAL A 122 -1.24 12.17 -18.85
CA VAL A 122 -1.14 11.14 -17.79
C VAL A 122 -2.16 10.03 -18.02
N ALA A 123 -3.39 10.37 -18.40
CA ALA A 123 -4.44 9.41 -18.76
C ALA A 123 -4.01 8.51 -19.94
N MET A 124 -3.32 9.07 -20.93
CA MET A 124 -2.78 8.31 -22.05
C MET A 124 -1.68 7.33 -21.62
N ALA A 125 -0.79 7.76 -20.71
CA ALA A 125 0.23 6.90 -20.14
C ALA A 125 -0.37 5.78 -19.27
N ALA A 126 -1.38 6.10 -18.48
CA ALA A 126 -2.12 5.12 -17.67
C ALA A 126 -2.83 4.07 -18.54
N TYR A 127 -3.50 4.53 -19.61
CA TYR A 127 -4.09 3.64 -20.62
C TYR A 127 -3.05 2.72 -21.26
N ALA A 128 -1.90 3.26 -21.68
CA ALA A 128 -0.83 2.47 -22.28
C ALA A 128 -0.32 1.38 -21.34
N ALA A 129 -0.07 1.70 -20.07
CA ALA A 129 0.36 0.72 -19.09
C ALA A 129 -0.70 -0.36 -18.84
N ALA A 130 -1.97 0.03 -18.71
CA ALA A 130 -3.09 -0.92 -18.54
C ALA A 130 -3.25 -1.83 -19.75
N SER A 131 -3.09 -1.31 -20.97
CA SER A 131 -3.17 -2.09 -22.23
C SER A 131 -2.03 -3.11 -22.38
N LEU A 132 -0.93 -2.92 -21.68
CA LEU A 132 0.20 -3.84 -21.60
C LEU A 132 0.06 -4.88 -20.48
N ASN A 133 -1.15 -5.02 -19.90
CA ASN A 133 -1.47 -5.94 -18.81
C ASN A 133 -0.69 -5.66 -17.51
N ALA A 134 -0.34 -4.40 -17.24
CA ALA A 134 0.08 -4.01 -15.91
C ALA A 134 -1.04 -4.30 -14.91
N THR A 135 -0.70 -4.81 -13.74
CA THR A 135 -1.69 -5.09 -12.69
C THR A 135 -2.05 -3.84 -11.89
N SER A 136 -1.15 -2.86 -11.86
CA SER A 136 -1.40 -1.53 -11.29
C SER A 136 -0.55 -0.45 -11.95
N VAL A 137 -1.06 0.78 -11.88
CA VAL A 137 -0.38 2.00 -12.35
C VAL A 137 -0.27 2.97 -11.18
N LYS A 138 0.93 3.51 -10.96
CA LYS A 138 1.19 4.50 -9.92
C LYS A 138 1.43 5.88 -10.51
N VAL A 139 0.71 6.87 -9.99
CA VAL A 139 0.74 8.28 -10.42
C VAL A 139 1.25 9.13 -9.27
N GLY A 140 2.42 9.75 -9.42
CA GLY A 140 3.08 10.51 -8.37
C GLY A 140 3.07 12.02 -8.62
N PHE A 141 2.89 12.81 -7.56
CA PHE A 141 2.77 14.27 -7.62
C PHE A 141 3.92 14.94 -6.87
N ARG A 142 4.57 15.94 -7.50
CA ARG A 142 5.60 16.75 -6.87
C ARG A 142 5.16 18.17 -6.63
N SER A 143 4.96 18.92 -7.70
CA SER A 143 4.57 20.35 -7.67
C SER A 143 3.20 20.52 -8.31
N THR A 144 2.18 19.95 -7.66
CA THR A 144 0.81 19.85 -8.16
C THR A 144 -0.13 20.27 -7.03
N ASP A 145 -1.10 21.13 -7.30
CA ASP A 145 -2.16 21.44 -6.34
C ASP A 145 -3.15 20.28 -6.21
N TYR A 146 -3.96 20.32 -5.15
CA TYR A 146 -4.86 19.22 -4.79
C TYR A 146 -5.91 18.93 -5.87
N GLU A 147 -6.58 19.97 -6.37
CA GLU A 147 -7.63 19.85 -7.39
C GLU A 147 -7.08 19.29 -8.70
N THR A 148 -5.92 19.77 -9.13
CA THR A 148 -5.24 19.24 -10.32
C THR A 148 -4.84 17.79 -10.12
N ALA A 149 -4.35 17.40 -8.94
CA ALA A 149 -4.01 16.00 -8.64
C ALA A 149 -5.24 15.10 -8.67
N VAL A 150 -6.36 15.53 -8.11
CA VAL A 150 -7.65 14.80 -8.16
C VAL A 150 -8.10 14.63 -9.61
N ASP A 151 -8.08 15.69 -10.44
CA ASP A 151 -8.47 15.61 -11.86
C ASP A 151 -7.59 14.61 -12.63
N ILE A 152 -6.26 14.66 -12.44
CA ILE A 152 -5.33 13.73 -13.08
C ILE A 152 -5.67 12.28 -12.70
N LEU A 153 -5.92 11.99 -11.42
CA LEU A 153 -6.28 10.65 -10.97
C LEU A 153 -7.62 10.19 -11.56
N GLN A 154 -8.64 11.04 -11.55
CA GLN A 154 -9.96 10.72 -12.12
C GLN A 154 -9.89 10.50 -13.64
N GLN A 155 -9.13 11.31 -14.39
CA GLN A 155 -8.93 11.09 -15.83
C GLN A 155 -8.15 9.80 -16.10
N SER A 156 -7.16 9.48 -15.26
CA SER A 156 -6.43 8.22 -15.35
C SER A 156 -7.35 7.03 -15.06
N ARG A 157 -8.22 7.10 -14.03
CA ARG A 157 -9.24 6.08 -13.75
C ARG A 157 -10.13 5.83 -14.96
N ARG A 158 -10.68 6.90 -15.55
CA ARG A 158 -11.53 6.79 -16.75
C ARG A 158 -10.80 6.17 -17.93
N ALA A 159 -9.53 6.51 -18.14
CA ALA A 159 -8.73 5.93 -19.21
C ALA A 159 -8.47 4.43 -19.02
N MET A 160 -8.49 3.95 -17.79
CA MET A 160 -8.26 2.55 -17.44
C MET A 160 -9.55 1.73 -17.32
N GLU A 161 -10.72 2.31 -17.61
CA GLU A 161 -12.00 1.58 -17.61
C GLU A 161 -11.96 0.38 -18.57
N GLY A 162 -12.41 -0.77 -18.08
CA GLY A 162 -12.43 -2.02 -18.86
C GLY A 162 -11.14 -2.84 -18.79
N PHE A 163 -10.07 -2.32 -18.19
CA PHE A 163 -8.87 -3.09 -17.91
C PHE A 163 -8.87 -3.62 -16.46
N ASN A 164 -8.33 -4.81 -16.26
CA ASN A 164 -8.07 -5.34 -14.91
C ASN A 164 -6.75 -4.75 -14.37
N CYS A 165 -6.73 -3.45 -14.16
CA CYS A 165 -5.57 -2.69 -13.73
C CYS A 165 -5.98 -1.70 -12.64
N LYS A 166 -5.22 -1.65 -11.56
CA LYS A 166 -5.50 -0.81 -10.39
C LYS A 166 -4.80 0.53 -10.48
N LEU A 167 -5.47 1.57 -10.01
CA LEU A 167 -4.92 2.92 -9.91
C LEU A 167 -4.41 3.17 -8.49
N VAL A 168 -3.16 3.62 -8.38
CA VAL A 168 -2.52 3.97 -7.11
C VAL A 168 -2.03 5.42 -7.19
N GLY A 169 -2.56 6.28 -6.32
CA GLY A 169 -2.04 7.63 -6.14
C GLY A 169 -0.79 7.63 -5.28
N SER A 170 0.15 8.52 -5.55
CA SER A 170 1.38 8.62 -4.76
C SER A 170 1.76 10.07 -4.47
N VAL A 171 2.13 10.33 -3.23
CA VAL A 171 2.79 11.58 -2.81
C VAL A 171 4.12 11.27 -2.13
N PHE A 172 4.95 12.29 -1.97
CA PHE A 172 6.28 12.15 -1.41
C PHE A 172 6.34 12.73 0.01
N ALA A 173 6.85 11.95 0.96
CA ALA A 173 6.98 12.34 2.35
C ALA A 173 7.85 13.60 2.54
N ASP A 174 8.82 13.77 1.65
CA ASP A 174 9.76 14.89 1.62
C ASP A 174 9.30 16.07 0.76
N ASN A 175 8.01 16.16 0.43
CA ASN A 175 7.44 17.28 -0.34
C ASN A 175 7.67 18.65 0.31
N VAL A 176 7.84 18.70 1.63
CA VAL A 176 8.21 19.91 2.35
C VAL A 176 9.53 20.54 1.91
N LEU A 177 10.38 19.77 1.20
CA LEU A 177 11.65 20.23 0.64
C LEU A 177 11.49 20.91 -0.73
N TYR A 178 10.27 20.90 -1.28
CA TYR A 178 9.97 21.40 -2.62
C TYR A 178 8.86 22.44 -2.59
N ASP A 179 8.99 23.49 -3.37
CA ASP A 179 7.94 24.49 -3.52
C ASP A 179 6.69 23.89 -4.22
N GLY A 180 5.53 24.16 -3.68
CA GLY A 180 4.24 23.76 -4.25
C GLY A 180 3.92 22.26 -4.15
N GLY A 181 4.59 21.52 -3.27
CA GLY A 181 4.30 20.11 -3.01
C GLY A 181 3.02 19.90 -2.19
N LEU A 182 2.35 18.78 -2.41
CA LEU A 182 1.23 18.36 -1.57
C LEU A 182 1.71 17.95 -0.18
N ASP A 183 0.94 18.30 0.84
CA ASP A 183 1.15 17.71 2.17
C ASP A 183 0.90 16.19 2.09
N PRO A 184 1.88 15.34 2.44
CA PRO A 184 1.70 13.89 2.40
C PRO A 184 0.53 13.40 3.27
N MET A 185 0.12 14.17 4.28
CA MET A 185 -1.04 13.83 5.11
C MET A 185 -2.37 13.86 4.36
N CYS A 186 -2.45 14.51 3.20
CA CYS A 186 -3.64 14.50 2.37
C CYS A 186 -3.81 13.22 1.54
N MET A 187 -2.82 12.29 1.53
CA MET A 187 -2.78 11.17 0.58
C MET A 187 -4.03 10.28 0.64
N VAL A 188 -4.52 9.96 1.83
CA VAL A 188 -5.69 9.08 1.98
C VAL A 188 -6.93 9.73 1.35
N GLN A 189 -7.15 11.03 1.63
CA GLN A 189 -8.27 11.77 1.05
C GLN A 189 -8.08 11.98 -0.46
N LEU A 190 -6.87 12.29 -0.90
CA LEU A 190 -6.53 12.42 -2.33
C LEU A 190 -6.82 11.13 -3.10
N ALA A 191 -6.44 9.97 -2.55
CA ALA A 191 -6.73 8.68 -3.17
C ALA A 191 -8.23 8.41 -3.26
N LYS A 192 -9.00 8.77 -2.22
CA LYS A 192 -10.45 8.65 -2.22
C LYS A 192 -11.09 9.54 -3.29
N ASP A 193 -10.75 10.83 -3.32
CA ASP A 193 -11.32 11.78 -4.25
C ASP A 193 -10.88 11.50 -5.69
N GLY A 194 -9.64 10.98 -5.87
CA GLY A 194 -9.10 10.52 -7.14
C GLY A 194 -9.61 9.14 -7.59
N GLN A 195 -10.49 8.49 -6.82
CA GLN A 195 -11.05 7.16 -7.11
C GLN A 195 -9.98 6.08 -7.29
N CYS A 196 -8.94 6.12 -6.46
CA CYS A 196 -7.86 5.15 -6.47
C CYS A 196 -8.24 3.84 -5.76
N ASP A 197 -7.63 2.73 -6.16
CA ASP A 197 -7.73 1.44 -5.48
C ASP A 197 -6.73 1.33 -4.31
N GLY A 198 -5.75 2.21 -4.28
CA GLY A 198 -4.74 2.26 -3.24
C GLY A 198 -3.91 3.54 -3.29
N TRP A 199 -3.02 3.67 -2.33
CA TRP A 199 -2.12 4.82 -2.24
C TRP A 199 -0.71 4.41 -1.81
N LEU A 200 0.25 5.26 -2.14
CA LEU A 200 1.67 5.08 -1.82
C LEU A 200 2.24 6.37 -1.25
N ILE A 201 3.04 6.25 -0.19
CA ILE A 201 3.98 7.29 0.24
C ILE A 201 5.41 6.82 -0.05
N ASP A 202 6.18 7.64 -0.76
CA ASP A 202 7.61 7.42 -1.06
C ASP A 202 8.42 8.65 -0.63
N THR A 203 9.73 8.62 -0.78
CA THR A 203 10.60 9.79 -0.74
C THR A 203 11.16 10.07 -2.14
N LEU A 204 11.20 11.33 -2.54
CA LEU A 204 11.77 11.74 -3.83
C LEU A 204 13.28 11.94 -3.71
N THR A 205 13.74 12.64 -2.66
CA THR A 205 15.16 12.88 -2.37
C THR A 205 15.86 11.58 -1.95
N LYS A 206 17.07 11.41 -2.41
CA LYS A 206 17.91 10.24 -2.11
C LYS A 206 19.25 10.66 -1.47
N ASP A 207 19.15 11.32 -0.32
CA ASP A 207 20.27 11.87 0.46
C ASP A 207 20.62 11.06 1.71
N GLY A 208 20.08 9.85 1.82
CA GLY A 208 20.29 8.93 2.93
C GLY A 208 19.15 8.93 3.95
N ARG A 209 18.27 9.96 3.95
CA ARG A 209 17.08 9.98 4.77
C ARG A 209 16.03 9.00 4.24
N ASN A 210 15.30 8.37 5.14
CA ASN A 210 14.23 7.45 4.81
C ASN A 210 12.85 8.03 5.13
N LEU A 211 11.80 7.26 4.90
CA LEU A 211 10.41 7.65 5.14
C LEU A 211 10.17 8.15 6.58
N PHE A 212 10.76 7.49 7.57
CA PHE A 212 10.55 7.79 9.00
C PHE A 212 11.25 9.08 9.46
N ASP A 213 12.20 9.59 8.67
CA ASP A 213 12.81 10.90 8.92
C ASP A 213 11.85 12.07 8.59
N PHE A 214 10.80 11.83 7.80
CA PHE A 214 9.83 12.83 7.37
C PHE A 214 8.46 12.68 8.01
N ILE A 215 8.00 11.45 8.23
CA ILE A 215 6.69 11.17 8.81
C ILE A 215 6.87 10.19 9.97
N THR A 216 6.34 10.54 11.12
CA THR A 216 6.44 9.68 12.31
C THR A 216 5.69 8.37 12.12
N GLU A 217 6.15 7.31 12.77
CA GLU A 217 5.51 5.99 12.80
C GLU A 217 4.01 6.09 13.16
N ALA A 218 3.67 6.88 14.18
CA ALA A 218 2.29 7.07 14.63
C ALA A 218 1.39 7.65 13.51
N LYS A 219 1.89 8.62 12.74
CA LYS A 219 1.14 9.21 11.63
C LYS A 219 0.99 8.26 10.47
N LEU A 220 2.03 7.52 10.12
CA LEU A 220 1.95 6.50 9.07
C LEU A 220 0.97 5.39 9.45
N LYS A 221 0.95 4.96 10.71
CA LYS A 221 0.00 3.99 11.23
C LYS A 221 -1.44 4.48 11.12
N GLU A 222 -1.71 5.74 11.51
CA GLU A 222 -3.02 6.37 11.35
C GLU A 222 -3.48 6.35 9.88
N MET A 223 -2.61 6.75 8.95
CA MET A 223 -2.91 6.79 7.52
C MET A 223 -3.17 5.39 6.94
N VAL A 224 -2.35 4.40 7.32
CA VAL A 224 -2.52 3.01 6.89
C VAL A 224 -3.86 2.47 7.38
N LEU A 225 -4.23 2.73 8.64
CA LEU A 225 -5.51 2.31 9.19
C LEU A 225 -6.68 2.94 8.42
N GLN A 226 -6.66 4.26 8.22
CA GLN A 226 -7.69 4.97 7.45
C GLN A 226 -7.82 4.42 6.02
N GLY A 227 -6.70 4.14 5.35
CA GLY A 227 -6.70 3.55 4.01
C GLY A 227 -7.37 2.17 4.00
N LYS A 228 -7.02 1.30 4.96
CA LYS A 228 -7.62 -0.03 5.11
C LYS A 228 -9.12 0.04 5.42
N GLU A 229 -9.55 0.95 6.28
CA GLU A 229 -10.96 1.18 6.58
C GLU A 229 -11.77 1.59 5.34
N MET A 230 -11.14 2.31 4.41
CA MET A 230 -11.73 2.67 3.12
C MET A 230 -11.64 1.57 2.06
N GLY A 231 -11.06 0.41 2.38
CA GLY A 231 -10.86 -0.70 1.44
C GLY A 231 -9.75 -0.45 0.41
N MET A 232 -8.84 0.46 0.68
CA MET A 232 -7.71 0.78 -0.19
C MET A 232 -6.48 -0.05 0.18
N SER A 233 -5.67 -0.43 -0.81
CA SER A 233 -4.33 -0.94 -0.58
C SER A 233 -3.41 0.19 -0.12
N THR A 234 -2.62 -0.08 0.91
CA THR A 234 -1.70 0.88 1.52
C THR A 234 -0.26 0.48 1.23
N ALA A 235 0.54 1.39 0.70
CA ALA A 235 1.92 1.10 0.35
C ALA A 235 2.88 2.15 0.94
N LEU A 236 4.00 1.69 1.46
CA LEU A 236 5.07 2.53 1.98
C LEU A 236 6.39 2.20 1.28
N SER A 237 7.11 3.24 0.89
CA SER A 237 8.43 3.19 0.27
C SER A 237 9.24 4.40 0.74
N GLY A 238 10.47 4.54 0.30
CA GLY A 238 11.29 5.70 0.64
C GLY A 238 12.56 5.32 1.39
N HIS A 239 13.54 4.80 0.67
CA HIS A 239 14.88 4.45 1.19
C HIS A 239 14.84 3.47 2.38
N LEU A 240 13.84 2.61 2.40
CA LEU A 240 13.64 1.60 3.45
C LEU A 240 14.71 0.52 3.41
N LYS A 241 15.12 0.04 4.59
CA LYS A 241 16.15 -0.96 4.81
C LYS A 241 15.63 -2.08 5.72
N ILE A 242 16.39 -3.15 5.87
CA ILE A 242 16.09 -4.24 6.82
C ILE A 242 15.99 -3.70 8.26
N SER A 243 16.77 -2.67 8.62
CA SER A 243 16.71 -2.04 9.92
C SER A 243 15.37 -1.38 10.25
N ASP A 244 14.56 -1.05 9.24
CA ASP A 244 13.30 -0.33 9.39
C ASP A 244 12.09 -1.28 9.45
N LEU A 245 12.35 -2.60 9.40
CA LEU A 245 11.28 -3.61 9.31
C LEU A 245 10.43 -3.70 10.58
N ASP A 246 10.98 -3.34 11.75
CA ASP A 246 10.22 -3.35 12.99
C ASP A 246 9.21 -2.18 13.03
N GLU A 247 9.62 -0.99 12.58
CA GLU A 247 8.73 0.16 12.39
C GLU A 247 7.65 -0.16 11.37
N LEU A 248 8.02 -0.74 10.24
CA LEU A 248 7.08 -1.16 9.21
C LEU A 248 6.08 -2.20 9.71
N ALA A 249 6.53 -3.16 10.52
CA ALA A 249 5.65 -4.15 11.14
C ALA A 249 4.64 -3.49 12.10
N ARG A 250 5.06 -2.48 12.87
CA ARG A 250 4.16 -1.73 13.76
C ARG A 250 3.17 -0.83 13.02
N VAL A 251 3.58 -0.28 11.86
CA VAL A 251 2.71 0.48 10.96
C VAL A 251 1.76 -0.42 10.18
N ASN A 252 2.22 -1.61 9.80
CA ASN A 252 1.49 -2.67 9.11
C ASN A 252 0.84 -2.24 7.77
N PRO A 253 1.61 -1.66 6.82
CA PRO A 253 1.09 -1.41 5.47
C PRO A 253 0.85 -2.74 4.73
N ASP A 254 0.03 -2.72 3.68
CA ASP A 254 -0.17 -3.91 2.84
C ASP A 254 1.05 -4.20 1.97
N ILE A 255 1.80 -3.16 1.58
CA ILE A 255 2.94 -3.27 0.66
C ILE A 255 4.12 -2.46 1.19
N VAL A 256 5.31 -3.08 1.17
CA VAL A 256 6.59 -2.42 1.43
C VAL A 256 7.39 -2.36 0.14
N GLY A 257 7.73 -1.14 -0.31
CA GLY A 257 8.46 -0.91 -1.54
C GLY A 257 9.94 -0.61 -1.30
N VAL A 258 10.82 -1.34 -1.99
CA VAL A 258 12.28 -1.19 -1.86
C VAL A 258 12.98 -1.17 -3.21
N ARG A 259 14.19 -0.59 -3.24
CA ARG A 259 15.16 -0.75 -4.29
C ARG A 259 16.58 -0.84 -3.73
N GLY A 260 17.12 0.23 -3.14
CA GLY A 260 18.50 0.26 -2.68
C GLY A 260 18.87 -0.91 -1.76
N ALA A 261 17.98 -1.29 -0.86
CA ALA A 261 18.19 -2.39 0.07
C ALA A 261 18.34 -3.78 -0.58
N VAL A 262 17.92 -3.92 -1.85
CA VAL A 262 17.96 -5.18 -2.59
C VAL A 262 18.85 -5.14 -3.83
N CYS A 263 19.61 -4.05 -4.00
CA CYS A 263 20.65 -3.92 -5.02
C CYS A 263 22.01 -4.36 -4.49
N GLY A 264 22.93 -4.67 -5.40
CA GLY A 264 24.30 -5.08 -5.03
C GLY A 264 24.98 -4.05 -4.11
N ASP A 265 25.57 -4.52 -3.02
CA ASP A 265 26.24 -3.72 -1.97
C ASP A 265 25.33 -2.61 -1.35
N GLY A 266 24.01 -2.73 -1.48
CA GLY A 266 23.08 -1.70 -1.02
C GLY A 266 23.10 -0.40 -1.85
N ASP A 267 23.79 -0.41 -2.98
CA ASP A 267 23.86 0.73 -3.89
C ASP A 267 22.71 0.71 -4.89
N ARG A 268 21.81 1.68 -4.78
CA ARG A 268 20.67 1.89 -5.68
C ARG A 268 21.03 1.96 -7.17
N GLY A 269 22.24 2.40 -7.50
CA GLY A 269 22.75 2.49 -8.87
C GLY A 269 23.12 1.14 -9.47
N ARG A 270 23.26 0.10 -8.65
CA ARG A 270 23.53 -1.26 -9.09
C ARG A 270 22.24 -2.02 -9.39
N SER A 271 22.39 -3.16 -10.07
CA SER A 271 21.27 -4.05 -10.37
C SER A 271 20.73 -4.71 -9.12
N VAL A 272 19.44 -5.06 -9.17
CA VAL A 272 18.78 -5.90 -8.17
C VAL A 272 19.48 -7.25 -8.10
N ALA A 273 19.72 -7.75 -6.89
CA ALA A 273 20.31 -9.04 -6.61
C ALA A 273 19.30 -9.95 -5.90
N TRP A 274 19.02 -11.11 -6.47
CA TRP A 274 17.99 -12.03 -5.94
C TRP A 274 18.27 -12.47 -4.51
N GLU A 275 19.55 -12.63 -4.13
CA GLU A 275 19.93 -12.98 -2.75
C GLU A 275 19.51 -11.92 -1.75
N SER A 276 19.68 -10.64 -2.11
CA SER A 276 19.26 -9.50 -1.28
C SER A 276 17.72 -9.39 -1.21
N VAL A 277 17.03 -9.69 -2.31
CA VAL A 277 15.56 -9.74 -2.34
C VAL A 277 15.07 -10.88 -1.43
N ALA A 278 15.65 -12.07 -1.57
CA ALA A 278 15.29 -13.25 -0.76
C ALA A 278 15.52 -13.00 0.74
N GLU A 279 16.63 -12.36 1.10
CA GLU A 279 16.91 -12.03 2.50
C GLU A 279 15.93 -10.97 3.02
N PHE A 280 15.65 -9.92 2.24
CA PHE A 280 14.66 -8.92 2.64
C PHE A 280 13.28 -9.55 2.83
N LYS A 281 12.85 -10.39 1.89
CA LYS A 281 11.58 -11.12 1.94
C LYS A 281 11.51 -12.03 3.16
N ARG A 282 12.56 -12.79 3.42
CA ARG A 282 12.66 -13.66 4.60
C ARG A 282 12.52 -12.87 5.90
N GLN A 283 13.22 -11.74 6.03
CA GLN A 283 13.14 -10.88 7.20
C GLN A 283 11.76 -10.27 7.39
N LEU A 284 11.10 -9.91 6.29
CA LEU A 284 9.73 -9.39 6.29
C LEU A 284 8.74 -10.49 6.74
N ASP A 285 8.87 -11.70 6.19
CA ASP A 285 7.99 -12.83 6.52
C ASP A 285 8.19 -13.32 7.96
N MET A 286 9.42 -13.29 8.50
CA MET A 286 9.70 -13.65 9.91
C MET A 286 8.94 -12.73 10.90
N ARG A 287 8.76 -11.47 10.58
CA ARG A 287 7.95 -10.55 11.39
C ARG A 287 6.46 -10.83 11.27
N LYS A 288 6.03 -11.24 10.09
CA LYS A 288 4.66 -11.68 9.82
C LYS A 288 4.29 -12.95 10.57
N THR A 289 5.19 -13.96 10.60
CA THR A 289 4.97 -15.24 11.28
C THR A 289 5.28 -15.18 12.77
N GLY A 290 5.86 -14.06 13.24
CA GLY A 290 6.28 -13.89 14.62
C GLY A 290 7.54 -14.69 14.99
N GLU A 291 8.33 -15.14 14.01
CA GLU A 291 9.64 -15.74 14.27
C GLU A 291 10.66 -14.74 14.82
N VAL A 292 10.43 -13.44 14.54
CA VAL A 292 11.16 -12.32 15.12
C VAL A 292 10.20 -11.47 15.94
N ASP A 293 10.55 -11.22 17.20
CA ASP A 293 9.76 -10.36 18.06
C ASP A 293 9.85 -8.90 17.60
N VAL A 294 8.71 -8.28 17.39
CA VAL A 294 8.60 -6.86 17.09
C VAL A 294 8.15 -6.14 18.35
N PHE A 295 9.01 -5.30 18.90
CA PHE A 295 8.72 -4.57 20.14
C PHE A 295 8.01 -3.25 19.84
N ALA A 296 7.05 -2.89 20.70
CA ALA A 296 6.45 -1.55 20.68
C ALA A 296 7.51 -0.51 21.05
N ASN A 297 7.68 0.56 20.24
CA ASN A 297 8.54 1.67 20.64
C ASN A 297 7.94 2.40 21.84
N GLY A 298 8.76 2.54 22.87
CA GLY A 298 8.39 2.91 24.22
C GLY A 298 7.88 4.31 24.45
N ASN A 299 6.65 4.60 24.03
CA ASN A 299 5.87 5.69 24.61
C ASN A 299 4.50 5.17 25.08
N GLY A 300 4.50 4.16 25.95
CA GLY A 300 3.29 3.65 26.59
C GLY A 300 3.46 2.28 27.24
N PHE A 301 4.29 1.42 26.69
CA PHE A 301 4.57 0.12 27.29
C PHE A 301 6.00 0.11 27.82
N GLY A 302 6.16 0.61 29.03
CA GLY A 302 7.41 0.54 29.75
C GLY A 302 7.77 -0.92 30.04
N GLY A 303 8.87 -1.37 29.44
CA GLY A 303 9.63 -2.45 30.03
C GLY A 303 9.62 -3.76 29.27
N ASN A 304 10.83 -4.10 28.93
CA ASN A 304 11.41 -5.45 28.82
C ASN A 304 10.52 -6.50 28.18
N GLY A 305 10.98 -6.92 27.02
CA GLY A 305 10.59 -8.07 26.24
C GLY A 305 9.67 -9.09 26.91
N PHE A 306 8.96 -9.84 26.10
CA PHE A 306 8.07 -10.92 26.55
C PHE A 306 8.63 -11.60 27.81
N ASN A 307 8.11 -11.23 28.97
CA ASN A 307 8.57 -11.78 30.24
C ASN A 307 7.85 -13.10 30.45
N GLU A 308 8.55 -14.20 30.32
CA GLU A 308 8.04 -15.57 30.59
C GLU A 308 7.48 -15.73 32.01
N THR A 309 7.62 -14.72 32.86
CA THR A 309 7.28 -14.79 34.29
C THR A 309 6.24 -13.78 34.76
N ALA A 310 5.45 -13.17 33.86
CA ALA A 310 4.30 -12.41 34.32
C ALA A 310 3.28 -13.41 34.91
N THR A 311 3.39 -13.62 36.22
CA THR A 311 2.37 -14.30 37.03
C THR A 311 1.03 -13.63 36.76
N MET A 312 0.08 -14.38 36.22
CA MET A 312 -1.31 -13.97 36.07
C MET A 312 -1.79 -13.35 37.38
N PRO A 313 -2.48 -12.19 37.36
CA PRO A 313 -3.06 -11.67 38.58
C PRO A 313 -4.00 -12.71 39.16
N SER A 314 -3.70 -13.14 40.39
CA SER A 314 -4.55 -14.03 41.16
C SER A 314 -5.90 -13.34 41.37
N ASN A 315 -6.99 -14.03 41.07
CA ASN A 315 -8.38 -13.64 41.26
C ASN A 315 -8.58 -12.77 42.49
N GLY A 316 -8.79 -11.48 42.31
CA GLY A 316 -9.01 -10.54 43.40
C GLY A 316 -9.84 -9.31 43.10
N ALA A 317 -10.21 -9.09 41.84
CA ALA A 317 -11.15 -8.01 41.47
C ALA A 317 -12.32 -8.66 40.72
N GLY A 318 -13.52 -8.36 41.12
CA GLY A 318 -14.79 -9.03 40.77
C GLY A 318 -15.24 -8.99 39.30
N GLY A 319 -14.34 -9.18 38.36
CA GLY A 319 -14.60 -9.38 36.94
C GLY A 319 -14.14 -10.77 36.50
N GLY A 320 -14.87 -11.38 35.56
CA GLY A 320 -14.51 -12.65 34.95
C GLY A 320 -13.27 -12.54 34.04
N TRP A 321 -12.80 -13.67 33.56
CA TRP A 321 -11.75 -13.78 32.58
C TRP A 321 -12.31 -14.45 31.30
N VAL A 322 -12.19 -13.79 30.14
CA VAL A 322 -12.70 -14.30 28.86
C VAL A 322 -11.54 -14.46 27.87
N VAL A 323 -11.47 -15.59 27.17
CA VAL A 323 -10.48 -15.82 26.11
C VAL A 323 -11.20 -15.80 24.76
N ILE A 324 -10.75 -14.95 23.84
CA ILE A 324 -11.20 -14.91 22.46
C ILE A 324 -10.10 -15.53 21.58
N ASP A 325 -10.35 -16.76 21.09
CA ASP A 325 -9.44 -17.38 20.13
C ASP A 325 -9.66 -16.78 18.73
N GLY A 326 -8.68 -15.98 18.32
CA GLY A 326 -8.61 -15.33 17.01
C GLY A 326 -7.78 -16.08 15.98
N ARG A 327 -7.18 -17.22 16.33
CA ARG A 327 -6.44 -18.04 15.38
C ARG A 327 -7.36 -18.51 14.26
N GLY A 328 -6.96 -18.29 13.01
CA GLY A 328 -7.80 -18.57 11.84
C GLY A 328 -8.90 -17.53 11.55
N LYS A 329 -8.96 -16.43 12.32
CA LYS A 329 -9.80 -15.29 12.03
C LYS A 329 -8.96 -14.14 11.45
N SER A 330 -9.59 -13.29 10.65
CA SER A 330 -8.97 -12.01 10.26
C SER A 330 -8.84 -11.10 11.49
N CYS A 331 -7.91 -10.13 11.45
CA CYS A 331 -7.76 -9.14 12.50
C CYS A 331 -9.08 -8.38 12.77
N ALA A 332 -9.81 -7.99 11.72
CA ALA A 332 -11.14 -7.40 11.84
C ALA A 332 -12.15 -8.33 12.52
N GLY A 333 -12.07 -9.64 12.28
CA GLY A 333 -12.90 -10.64 12.95
C GLY A 333 -12.60 -10.74 14.43
N VAL A 334 -11.34 -10.60 14.83
CA VAL A 334 -10.93 -10.55 16.25
C VAL A 334 -11.41 -9.26 16.90
N ILE A 335 -11.19 -8.11 16.26
CA ILE A 335 -11.65 -6.79 16.74
C ILE A 335 -13.18 -6.77 16.91
N ALA A 336 -13.92 -7.30 15.94
CA ALA A 336 -15.38 -7.40 16.05
C ALA A 336 -15.84 -8.31 17.20
N ALA A 337 -15.08 -9.37 17.51
CA ALA A 337 -15.37 -10.24 18.65
C ALA A 337 -15.07 -9.54 19.97
N LEU A 338 -13.95 -8.79 20.04
CA LEU A 338 -13.60 -7.96 21.20
C LEU A 338 -14.63 -6.87 21.46
N ALA A 339 -15.03 -6.13 20.43
CA ALA A 339 -16.05 -5.08 20.53
C ALA A 339 -17.37 -5.64 21.08
N ARG A 340 -17.85 -6.75 20.53
CA ARG A 340 -19.08 -7.42 21.04
C ARG A 340 -18.94 -7.90 22.48
N GLN A 341 -17.75 -8.40 22.85
CA GLN A 341 -17.52 -8.85 24.22
C GLN A 341 -17.58 -7.69 25.20
N PHE A 342 -17.01 -6.54 24.86
CA PHE A 342 -16.99 -5.35 25.71
C PHE A 342 -18.35 -4.63 25.77
N GLU A 343 -19.15 -4.72 24.71
CA GLU A 343 -20.56 -4.30 24.75
C GLU A 343 -21.42 -5.17 25.69
N TYR A 344 -21.09 -6.46 25.78
CA TYR A 344 -21.82 -7.42 26.62
C TYR A 344 -21.35 -7.40 28.08
N ASP A 345 -20.06 -7.28 28.32
CA ASP A 345 -19.43 -7.30 29.64
C ASP A 345 -18.23 -6.34 29.70
N ASP A 346 -18.45 -5.20 30.36
CA ASP A 346 -17.47 -4.12 30.52
C ASP A 346 -16.57 -4.28 31.78
N LYS A 347 -16.60 -5.45 32.43
CA LYS A 347 -15.86 -5.70 33.69
C LYS A 347 -14.85 -6.84 33.57
N SER A 348 -15.06 -7.78 32.69
CA SER A 348 -14.17 -8.93 32.54
C SER A 348 -12.90 -8.56 31.78
N LEU A 349 -11.78 -9.10 32.24
CA LEU A 349 -10.55 -9.08 31.45
C LEU A 349 -10.70 -9.98 30.22
N VAL A 350 -10.26 -9.51 29.07
CA VAL A 350 -10.33 -10.27 27.82
C VAL A 350 -8.92 -10.53 27.30
N GLU A 351 -8.61 -11.81 27.08
CA GLU A 351 -7.40 -12.24 26.40
C GLU A 351 -7.72 -12.61 24.94
N ALA A 352 -7.18 -11.83 23.99
CA ALA A 352 -7.23 -12.18 22.59
C ALA A 352 -6.04 -13.04 22.20
N VAL A 353 -6.27 -14.17 21.52
CA VAL A 353 -5.23 -15.05 20.97
C VAL A 353 -5.15 -14.80 19.47
N LEU A 354 -4.00 -14.36 18.97
CA LEU A 354 -3.75 -13.98 17.58
C LEU A 354 -2.84 -15.00 16.89
N ALA A 355 -3.03 -15.22 15.60
CA ALA A 355 -2.24 -16.19 14.84
C ALA A 355 -0.78 -15.75 14.65
N ASP A 356 -0.52 -14.44 14.61
CA ASP A 356 0.81 -13.87 14.37
C ASP A 356 1.03 -12.56 15.13
N ALA A 357 2.30 -12.14 15.21
CA ALA A 357 2.69 -10.95 15.97
C ALA A 357 2.31 -9.62 15.27
N LEU A 358 2.01 -9.62 13.98
CA LEU A 358 1.68 -8.38 13.26
C LEU A 358 0.26 -7.91 13.60
N ASN A 359 -0.66 -8.84 13.76
CA ASN A 359 -2.06 -8.53 14.10
C ASN A 359 -2.22 -7.94 15.51
N ILE A 360 -1.20 -8.03 16.37
CA ILE A 360 -1.23 -7.46 17.73
C ILE A 360 -1.42 -5.94 17.70
N TYR A 361 -0.80 -5.26 16.73
CA TYR A 361 -0.83 -3.80 16.68
C TYR A 361 -2.19 -3.25 16.30
N ASP A 362 -2.92 -3.92 15.44
CA ASP A 362 -4.29 -3.54 15.09
C ASP A 362 -5.21 -3.69 16.31
N VAL A 363 -5.03 -4.74 17.09
CA VAL A 363 -5.78 -4.96 18.34
C VAL A 363 -5.42 -3.94 19.41
N ILE A 364 -4.13 -3.63 19.59
CA ILE A 364 -3.68 -2.60 20.53
C ILE A 364 -4.25 -1.23 20.14
N LEU A 365 -4.14 -0.87 18.84
CA LEU A 365 -4.65 0.41 18.36
C LEU A 365 -6.17 0.54 18.54
N TRP A 366 -6.91 -0.51 18.23
CA TRP A 366 -8.35 -0.55 18.47
C TRP A 366 -8.68 -0.37 19.97
N ALA A 367 -7.94 -1.05 20.87
CA ALA A 367 -8.12 -0.92 22.29
C ALA A 367 -7.85 0.52 22.78
N GLU A 368 -6.75 1.14 22.31
CA GLU A 368 -6.41 2.53 22.63
C GLU A 368 -7.47 3.52 22.16
N GLN A 369 -7.99 3.36 20.93
CA GLN A 369 -9.05 4.20 20.39
C GLN A 369 -10.37 4.03 21.15
N GLY A 370 -10.68 2.80 21.58
CA GLY A 370 -11.84 2.49 22.41
C GLY A 370 -11.67 2.89 23.88
N LYS A 371 -10.48 3.43 24.27
CA LYS A 371 -10.10 3.75 25.65
C LYS A 371 -10.05 2.53 26.58
N HIS A 372 -9.76 1.37 26.01
CA HIS A 372 -9.50 0.14 26.74
C HIS A 372 -8.01 0.04 27.09
N ASN A 373 -7.70 -0.52 28.23
CA ASN A 373 -6.31 -0.67 28.69
C ASN A 373 -5.71 -2.01 28.22
N VAL A 374 -4.66 -1.96 27.42
CA VAL A 374 -3.85 -3.16 27.15
C VAL A 374 -2.92 -3.38 28.33
N LEU A 375 -3.18 -4.43 29.11
CA LEU A 375 -2.43 -4.73 30.33
C LEU A 375 -1.12 -5.47 30.06
N ASN A 376 -1.15 -6.40 29.08
CA ASN A 376 0.01 -7.22 28.74
C ASN A 376 -0.16 -7.85 27.36
N HIS A 377 0.94 -8.24 26.75
CA HIS A 377 0.96 -9.13 25.58
C HIS A 377 2.17 -10.08 25.68
N ARG A 378 2.01 -11.28 25.11
CA ARG A 378 3.07 -12.30 25.09
C ARG A 378 2.95 -13.16 23.85
N LYS A 379 4.09 -13.73 23.43
CA LYS A 379 4.16 -14.75 22.40
C LYS A 379 4.21 -16.13 23.06
N ASP A 380 3.36 -17.04 22.59
CA ASP A 380 3.38 -18.43 23.02
C ASP A 380 4.38 -19.25 22.21
N THR A 381 4.73 -20.42 22.69
CA THR A 381 5.68 -21.34 22.06
C THR A 381 5.20 -21.89 20.71
N ASP A 382 3.89 -21.84 20.42
CA ASP A 382 3.29 -22.20 19.15
C ASP A 382 3.32 -21.06 18.11
N GLY A 383 3.93 -19.91 18.46
CA GLY A 383 4.02 -18.73 17.61
C GLY A 383 2.82 -17.78 17.69
N SER A 384 1.73 -18.20 18.34
CA SER A 384 0.60 -17.32 18.59
C SER A 384 0.95 -16.20 19.57
N VAL A 385 0.21 -15.08 19.48
CA VAL A 385 0.39 -13.95 20.40
C VAL A 385 -0.87 -13.72 21.18
N ARG A 386 -0.74 -13.47 22.48
CA ARG A 386 -1.85 -13.16 23.37
C ARG A 386 -1.78 -11.71 23.82
N VAL A 387 -2.92 -11.05 23.79
CA VAL A 387 -3.08 -9.66 24.25
C VAL A 387 -4.14 -9.64 25.34
N LEU A 388 -3.77 -9.15 26.52
CA LEU A 388 -4.67 -9.00 27.63
C LEU A 388 -5.19 -7.57 27.69
N ILE A 389 -6.50 -7.42 27.63
CA ILE A 389 -7.17 -6.12 27.52
C ILE A 389 -8.20 -6.00 28.65
N GLN A 390 -8.19 -4.84 29.26
CA GLN A 390 -9.18 -4.43 30.24
C GLN A 390 -10.16 -3.47 29.56
N PRO A 391 -11.48 -3.65 29.69
CA PRO A 391 -12.48 -2.75 29.16
C PRO A 391 -12.34 -1.30 29.60
#